data_3d23edb8858a0e2a97955a15e3e6314f
#
_entry.id   3d23edb8858a0e2a97955a15e3e6314f
#
_cell.length_a   1.000
_cell.length_b   1.000
_cell.length_c   1.000
_cell.angle_alpha   90.00
_cell.angle_beta   90.00
_cell.angle_gamma   90.00
#
_symmetry.space_group_name_H-M   'P 1'
#
loop_
_entity.id
_entity.type
_entity.pdbx_description
1 polymer ?
#
loop_
_entity_poly.entity_id
_entity_poly.type
_entity_poly.pdbx_seq_one_letter_code
_entity_poly.pdbx_strand_id
1 'polypeptide(L)'
;MYHVAVCEDEAVLRRELCGQCEAVLGEMQVAHRVTAFSSAEELEAALASGETFSLLCLDILMGGKNGMELARELRAREDETSILFITGSTEFLRDGYSVRPIQYLLKPVEPEALRRAMETDLRLHHRPRTVTFCAGGRTLVLPIGDILYAESRNHGCVLHTVREEQFLPISLSQAEQTLPGDRFCRCHNSFLVDLSSIRQVSGRTLYLTDGTDLTIGRRYMEQFQNRFVRYLNQD
;
A
#
# COMPACT_ATOMS: atom_id res chain seq x y z
N MET A 1 -1.82 5.58 4.48
CA MET A 1 -1.61 7.02 4.18
C MET A 1 -0.52 7.10 3.13
N TYR A 2 -0.73 7.80 2.02
CA TYR A 2 0.25 7.92 0.93
C TYR A 2 1.35 8.90 1.34
N HIS A 3 2.59 8.42 1.53
CA HIS A 3 3.69 9.23 2.02
C HIS A 3 4.66 9.53 0.88
N VAL A 4 4.84 10.80 0.56
CA VAL A 4 5.73 11.27 -0.52
C VAL A 4 6.97 11.91 0.09
N ALA A 5 8.14 11.47 -0.35
CA ALA A 5 9.41 12.16 -0.11
C ALA A 5 9.73 13.06 -1.31
N VAL A 6 10.06 14.32 -1.06
CA VAL A 6 10.56 15.25 -2.07
C VAL A 6 12.01 15.57 -1.75
N CYS A 7 12.94 15.13 -2.62
CA CYS A 7 14.38 15.35 -2.47
C CYS A 7 14.88 16.27 -3.57
N GLU A 8 15.28 17.49 -3.17
CA GLU A 8 15.66 18.61 -4.04
C GLU A 8 16.58 19.53 -3.26
N ASP A 9 17.75 19.86 -3.76
CA ASP A 9 18.72 20.69 -3.02
C ASP A 9 18.38 22.19 -3.03
N GLU A 10 17.74 22.67 -4.08
CA GLU A 10 17.32 24.08 -4.17
C GLU A 10 16.06 24.33 -3.32
N ALA A 11 16.19 25.15 -2.27
CA ALA A 11 15.13 25.38 -1.29
C ALA A 11 13.83 25.99 -1.86
N VAL A 12 13.93 26.75 -2.94
CA VAL A 12 12.75 27.36 -3.62
C VAL A 12 12.01 26.28 -4.38
N LEU A 13 12.70 25.52 -5.22
CA LEU A 13 12.13 24.44 -6.02
C LEU A 13 11.56 23.32 -5.13
N ARG A 14 12.25 22.99 -4.05
CA ARG A 14 11.78 22.01 -3.06
C ARG A 14 10.44 22.41 -2.46
N ARG A 15 10.28 23.66 -2.03
CA ARG A 15 9.00 24.17 -1.48
C ARG A 15 7.88 24.17 -2.52
N GLU A 16 8.19 24.61 -3.73
CA GLU A 16 7.23 24.62 -4.84
C GLU A 16 6.73 23.22 -5.14
N LEU A 17 7.64 22.25 -5.28
CA LEU A 17 7.31 20.87 -5.56
C LEU A 17 6.50 20.21 -4.45
N CYS A 18 6.85 20.47 -3.16
CA CYS A 18 6.04 20.00 -2.04
C CYS A 18 4.61 20.56 -2.12
N GLY A 19 4.44 21.86 -2.37
CA GLY A 19 3.13 22.48 -2.51
C GLY A 19 2.32 21.92 -3.68
N GLN A 20 2.97 21.63 -4.80
CA GLN A 20 2.32 20.96 -5.95
C GLN A 20 1.88 19.53 -5.59
N CYS A 21 2.73 18.75 -4.88
CA CYS A 21 2.36 17.41 -4.42
C CYS A 21 1.15 17.45 -3.48
N GLU A 22 1.15 18.34 -2.50
CA GLU A 22 0.04 18.53 -1.56
C GLU A 22 -1.25 18.94 -2.28
N ALA A 23 -1.18 19.88 -3.22
CA ALA A 23 -2.34 20.33 -3.99
C ALA A 23 -2.93 19.19 -4.83
N VAL A 24 -2.09 18.49 -5.60
CA VAL A 24 -2.51 17.37 -6.46
C VAL A 24 -3.16 16.26 -5.65
N LEU A 25 -2.53 15.83 -4.56
CA LEU A 25 -3.05 14.75 -3.72
C LEU A 25 -4.31 15.17 -2.95
N GLY A 26 -4.40 16.44 -2.54
CA GLY A 26 -5.59 17.03 -1.92
C GLY A 26 -6.78 17.02 -2.86
N GLU A 27 -6.61 17.46 -4.12
CA GLU A 27 -7.65 17.41 -5.16
C GLU A 27 -8.10 15.99 -5.49
N MET A 28 -7.16 15.01 -5.45
CA MET A 28 -7.46 13.60 -5.62
C MET A 28 -8.12 12.96 -4.38
N GLN A 29 -8.29 13.71 -3.29
CA GLN A 29 -8.84 13.23 -2.01
C GLN A 29 -8.08 12.03 -1.44
N VAL A 30 -6.78 11.94 -1.68
CA VAL A 30 -5.90 10.91 -1.13
C VAL A 30 -5.39 11.36 0.23
N ALA A 31 -5.57 10.54 1.27
CA ALA A 31 -4.94 10.78 2.57
C ALA A 31 -3.42 10.68 2.43
N HIS A 32 -2.70 11.79 2.59
CA HIS A 32 -1.29 11.91 2.26
C HIS A 32 -0.47 12.63 3.33
N ARG A 33 0.85 12.50 3.20
CA ARG A 33 1.88 13.29 3.88
C ARG A 33 3.00 13.56 2.89
N VAL A 34 3.55 14.77 2.88
CA VAL A 34 4.72 15.14 2.09
C VAL A 34 5.85 15.51 3.03
N THR A 35 7.04 14.90 2.84
CA THR A 35 8.24 15.20 3.62
C THR A 35 9.34 15.66 2.66
N ALA A 36 9.99 16.78 3.02
CA ALA A 36 11.02 17.42 2.21
C ALA A 36 12.41 17.05 2.69
N PHE A 37 13.32 16.79 1.77
CA PHE A 37 14.74 16.51 2.01
C PHE A 37 15.60 17.41 1.13
N SER A 38 16.68 17.94 1.71
CA SER A 38 17.59 18.87 1.02
C SER A 38 18.73 18.17 0.31
N SER A 39 18.91 16.87 0.51
CA SER A 39 19.93 16.07 -0.16
C SER A 39 19.57 14.58 -0.16
N ALA A 40 20.22 13.81 -1.02
CA ALA A 40 20.07 12.36 -1.07
C ALA A 40 20.51 11.68 0.23
N GLU A 41 21.56 12.22 0.90
CA GLU A 41 22.07 11.70 2.16
C GLU A 41 21.07 11.88 3.30
N GLU A 42 20.34 13.01 3.33
CA GLU A 42 19.28 13.24 4.32
C GLU A 42 18.13 12.24 4.15
N LEU A 43 17.67 12.02 2.91
CA LEU A 43 16.65 11.02 2.61
C LEU A 43 17.13 9.60 2.94
N GLU A 44 18.38 9.27 2.62
CA GLU A 44 18.96 7.96 2.94
C GLU A 44 19.01 7.72 4.44
N ALA A 45 19.37 8.73 5.24
CA ALA A 45 19.37 8.64 6.69
C ALA A 45 17.95 8.40 7.26
N ALA A 46 16.93 9.03 6.68
CA ALA A 46 15.52 8.81 7.05
C ALA A 46 15.08 7.37 6.74
N LEU A 47 15.39 6.86 5.55
CA LEU A 47 15.13 5.47 5.17
C LEU A 47 15.86 4.48 6.11
N ALA A 48 17.12 4.74 6.42
CA ALA A 48 17.91 3.90 7.35
C ALA A 48 17.37 3.93 8.78
N SER A 49 16.69 4.99 9.21
CA SER A 49 16.02 5.08 10.51
C SER A 49 14.66 4.34 10.57
N GLY A 50 14.22 3.76 9.43
CA GLY A 50 12.97 3.02 9.33
C GLY A 50 11.78 3.85 8.83
N GLU A 51 12.00 5.08 8.36
CA GLU A 51 10.93 5.81 7.66
C GLU A 51 10.62 5.12 6.32
N THR A 52 9.33 5.05 5.99
CA THR A 52 8.85 4.43 4.75
C THR A 52 8.07 5.44 3.93
N PHE A 53 8.28 5.38 2.61
CA PHE A 53 7.60 6.26 1.66
C PHE A 53 6.88 5.43 0.60
N SER A 54 5.79 5.98 0.10
CA SER A 54 5.06 5.40 -1.03
C SER A 54 5.66 5.82 -2.36
N LEU A 55 6.14 7.07 -2.44
CA LEU A 55 6.73 7.66 -3.63
C LEU A 55 7.92 8.55 -3.26
N LEU A 56 9.02 8.40 -3.98
CA LEU A 56 10.18 9.27 -3.91
C LEU A 56 10.20 10.18 -5.15
N CYS A 57 10.01 11.49 -4.97
CA CYS A 57 10.25 12.51 -5.99
C CYS A 57 11.69 12.98 -5.86
N LEU A 58 12.56 12.57 -6.78
CA LEU A 58 14.00 12.79 -6.71
C LEU A 58 14.47 13.73 -7.81
N ASP A 59 15.12 14.83 -7.45
CA ASP A 59 15.99 15.50 -8.42
C ASP A 59 17.20 14.62 -8.73
N ILE A 60 17.58 14.57 -9.98
CA ILE A 60 18.78 13.85 -10.41
C ILE A 60 20.03 14.69 -10.12
N LEU A 61 19.95 15.99 -10.38
CA LEU A 61 21.09 16.90 -10.31
C LEU A 61 21.09 17.66 -8.96
N MET A 62 21.68 17.05 -7.94
CA MET A 62 21.88 17.64 -6.62
C MET A 62 23.36 17.75 -6.30
N GLY A 63 23.73 18.69 -5.44
CA GLY A 63 25.08 18.76 -4.88
C GLY A 63 25.36 17.53 -3.99
N GLY A 64 26.46 16.84 -4.21
CA GLY A 64 26.82 15.61 -3.50
C GLY A 64 26.32 14.35 -4.23
N LYS A 65 25.72 13.42 -3.50
CA LYS A 65 25.10 12.22 -4.06
C LYS A 65 23.89 12.58 -4.92
N ASN A 66 23.89 12.13 -6.17
CA ASN A 66 22.79 12.45 -7.08
C ASN A 66 21.59 11.48 -6.91
N GLY A 67 20.38 11.92 -7.35
CA GLY A 67 19.17 11.12 -7.21
C GLY A 67 19.21 9.78 -7.95
N MET A 68 19.97 9.67 -9.05
CA MET A 68 20.13 8.42 -9.80
C MET A 68 21.01 7.41 -9.03
N GLU A 69 22.05 7.88 -8.35
CA GLU A 69 22.91 7.05 -7.49
C GLU A 69 22.10 6.48 -6.33
N LEU A 70 21.33 7.33 -5.63
CA LEU A 70 20.42 6.89 -4.58
C LEU A 70 19.42 5.82 -5.09
N ALA A 71 18.82 6.06 -6.23
CA ALA A 71 17.86 5.12 -6.83
C ALA A 71 18.51 3.74 -7.14
N ARG A 72 19.74 3.72 -7.65
CA ARG A 72 20.50 2.48 -7.92
C ARG A 72 20.79 1.72 -6.62
N GLU A 73 21.18 2.42 -5.54
CA GLU A 73 21.44 1.80 -4.26
C GLU A 73 20.18 1.21 -3.62
N LEU A 74 19.03 1.91 -3.73
CA LEU A 74 17.75 1.39 -3.28
C LEU A 74 17.41 0.07 -4.01
N ARG A 75 17.55 0.04 -5.33
CA ARG A 75 17.29 -1.19 -6.12
C ARG A 75 18.30 -2.30 -5.83
N ALA A 76 19.54 -1.98 -5.50
CA ALA A 76 20.55 -2.96 -5.07
C ALA A 76 20.22 -3.60 -3.71
N ARG A 77 19.43 -2.90 -2.87
CA ARG A 77 18.90 -3.41 -1.59
C ARG A 77 17.51 -4.05 -1.73
N GLU A 78 17.06 -4.29 -2.96
CA GLU A 78 15.73 -4.83 -3.29
C GLU A 78 14.56 -3.94 -2.83
N ASP A 79 14.81 -2.66 -2.57
CA ASP A 79 13.78 -1.68 -2.27
C ASP A 79 13.00 -1.33 -3.55
N GLU A 80 11.72 -1.64 -3.57
CA GLU A 80 10.80 -1.43 -4.70
C GLU A 80 9.98 -0.13 -4.55
N THR A 81 10.32 0.74 -3.61
CA THR A 81 9.64 2.04 -3.44
C THR A 81 9.56 2.78 -4.77
N SER A 82 8.40 3.32 -5.07
CA SER A 82 8.15 4.04 -6.31
C SER A 82 9.03 5.27 -6.45
N ILE A 83 9.63 5.48 -7.63
CA ILE A 83 10.52 6.60 -7.92
C ILE A 83 9.98 7.43 -9.08
N LEU A 84 9.87 8.73 -8.87
CA LEU A 84 9.58 9.75 -9.86
C LEU A 84 10.78 10.69 -9.95
N PHE A 85 11.47 10.71 -11.08
CA PHE A 85 12.55 11.65 -11.29
C PHE A 85 12.03 13.00 -11.77
N ILE A 86 12.61 14.06 -11.20
CA ILE A 86 12.32 15.46 -11.54
C ILE A 86 13.64 16.14 -11.84
N THR A 87 13.87 16.50 -13.10
CA THR A 87 15.22 16.96 -13.53
C THR A 87 15.17 18.07 -14.56
N GLY A 88 16.18 18.92 -14.58
CA GLY A 88 16.38 19.93 -15.62
C GLY A 88 17.04 19.39 -16.90
N SER A 89 17.51 18.13 -16.92
CA SER A 89 18.27 17.56 -18.06
C SER A 89 17.62 16.28 -18.58
N THR A 90 17.65 16.12 -19.91
CA THR A 90 17.19 14.91 -20.61
C THR A 90 18.28 13.84 -20.76
N GLU A 91 19.52 14.12 -20.37
CA GLU A 91 20.66 13.22 -20.57
C GLU A 91 20.52 11.89 -19.82
N PHE A 92 19.86 11.92 -18.66
CA PHE A 92 19.69 10.76 -17.77
C PHE A 92 18.54 9.82 -18.18
N LEU A 93 17.75 10.16 -19.18
CA LEU A 93 16.63 9.33 -19.64
C LEU A 93 17.06 7.93 -20.10
N ARG A 94 18.28 7.79 -20.63
CA ARG A 94 18.83 6.52 -21.11
C ARG A 94 19.30 5.59 -19.98
N ASP A 95 19.73 6.14 -18.87
CA ASP A 95 20.27 5.38 -17.73
C ASP A 95 19.19 4.84 -16.78
N GLY A 96 17.97 5.30 -16.95
CA GLY A 96 16.87 5.02 -16.03
C GLY A 96 16.26 3.62 -16.13
N TYR A 97 16.54 2.84 -17.16
CA TYR A 97 15.97 1.49 -17.30
C TYR A 97 16.34 0.56 -16.12
N SER A 98 17.52 0.76 -15.50
CA SER A 98 18.01 -0.08 -14.43
C SER A 98 17.29 0.16 -13.10
N VAL A 99 16.73 1.36 -12.89
CA VAL A 99 16.07 1.75 -11.60
C VAL A 99 14.55 1.73 -11.66
N ARG A 100 13.98 1.44 -12.84
CA ARG A 100 12.53 1.28 -13.04
C ARG A 100 11.71 2.41 -12.42
N PRO A 101 11.92 3.69 -12.79
CA PRO A 101 11.11 4.79 -12.31
C PRO A 101 9.71 4.73 -12.90
N ILE A 102 8.73 5.31 -12.23
CA ILE A 102 7.38 5.47 -12.77
C ILE A 102 7.39 6.40 -13.97
N GLN A 103 8.11 7.52 -13.85
CA GLN A 103 8.19 8.53 -14.88
C GLN A 103 9.37 9.48 -14.64
N TYR A 104 9.72 10.23 -15.69
CA TYR A 104 10.60 11.41 -15.65
C TYR A 104 9.78 12.65 -15.92
N LEU A 105 9.90 13.66 -15.07
CA LEU A 105 9.33 14.98 -15.28
C LEU A 105 10.46 16.00 -15.47
N LEU A 106 10.31 16.84 -16.50
CA LEU A 106 11.26 17.94 -16.74
C LEU A 106 10.84 19.17 -15.92
N LYS A 107 11.82 19.87 -15.37
CA LYS A 107 11.64 21.20 -14.75
C LYS A 107 11.45 22.26 -15.86
N PRO A 108 10.50 23.21 -15.70
CA PRO A 108 9.55 23.36 -14.59
C PRO A 108 8.48 22.26 -14.63
N VAL A 109 8.08 21.77 -13.45
CA VAL A 109 7.11 20.67 -13.33
C VAL A 109 5.70 21.18 -13.62
N GLU A 110 5.10 20.65 -14.67
CA GLU A 110 3.70 20.93 -14.99
C GLU A 110 2.76 20.17 -14.04
N PRO A 111 1.81 20.85 -13.35
CA PRO A 111 0.92 20.20 -12.38
C PRO A 111 0.18 18.99 -12.93
N GLU A 112 -0.28 19.04 -14.18
CA GLU A 112 -0.97 17.94 -14.85
C GLU A 112 -0.04 16.75 -15.14
N ALA A 113 1.24 16.99 -15.38
CA ALA A 113 2.22 15.91 -15.56
C ALA A 113 2.50 15.20 -14.21
N LEU A 114 2.62 15.99 -13.13
CA LEU A 114 2.76 15.46 -11.77
C LEU A 114 1.53 14.66 -11.34
N ARG A 115 0.33 15.17 -11.62
CA ARG A 115 -0.94 14.47 -11.39
C ARG A 115 -0.94 13.10 -12.07
N ARG A 116 -0.67 13.05 -13.39
CA ARG A 116 -0.64 11.78 -14.14
C ARG A 116 0.38 10.78 -13.60
N ALA A 117 1.55 11.25 -13.17
CA ALA A 117 2.57 10.39 -12.56
C ALA A 117 2.06 9.80 -11.24
N MET A 118 1.49 10.61 -10.35
CA MET A 118 0.92 10.15 -9.09
C MET A 118 -0.30 9.23 -9.28
N GLU A 119 -1.19 9.53 -10.23
CA GLU A 119 -2.31 8.65 -10.58
C GLU A 119 -1.81 7.28 -11.08
N THR A 120 -0.73 7.28 -11.84
CA THR A 120 -0.12 6.05 -12.34
C THR A 120 0.44 5.23 -11.18
N ASP A 121 1.17 5.86 -10.25
CA ASP A 121 1.69 5.20 -9.07
C ASP A 121 0.59 4.62 -8.18
N LEU A 122 -0.39 5.46 -7.82
CA LEU A 122 -1.56 5.04 -7.05
C LEU A 122 -2.27 3.85 -7.70
N ARG A 123 -2.40 3.85 -9.02
CA ARG A 123 -3.05 2.77 -9.78
C ARG A 123 -2.24 1.48 -9.78
N LEU A 124 -0.92 1.55 -9.90
CA LEU A 124 -0.05 0.38 -10.05
C LEU A 124 0.32 -0.23 -8.70
N HIS A 125 0.60 0.59 -7.70
CA HIS A 125 1.20 0.16 -6.45
C HIS A 125 0.34 0.40 -5.21
N HIS A 126 -0.57 1.38 -5.26
CA HIS A 126 -1.33 1.83 -4.08
C HIS A 126 -2.85 1.77 -4.24
N ARG A 127 -3.36 1.22 -5.35
CA ARG A 127 -4.79 0.91 -5.41
C ARG A 127 -5.11 -0.13 -4.34
N PRO A 128 -6.11 0.11 -3.47
CA PRO A 128 -6.60 -0.94 -2.63
C PRO A 128 -7.01 -2.11 -3.52
N ARG A 129 -6.39 -3.27 -3.33
CA ARG A 129 -6.84 -4.50 -3.99
C ARG A 129 -8.31 -4.66 -3.66
N THR A 130 -9.16 -4.73 -4.67
CA THR A 130 -10.60 -4.94 -4.48
C THR A 130 -10.95 -6.41 -4.72
N VAL A 131 -11.97 -6.87 -4.03
CA VAL A 131 -12.63 -8.14 -4.31
C VAL A 131 -14.03 -7.87 -4.82
N THR A 132 -14.49 -8.69 -5.77
CA THR A 132 -15.81 -8.58 -6.36
C THR A 132 -16.62 -9.82 -6.04
N PHE A 133 -17.78 -9.63 -5.42
CA PHE A 133 -18.75 -10.68 -5.17
C PHE A 133 -19.96 -10.50 -6.09
N CYS A 134 -20.29 -11.53 -6.85
CA CYS A 134 -21.49 -11.55 -7.70
C CYS A 134 -22.49 -12.55 -7.09
N ALA A 135 -23.55 -12.05 -6.47
CA ALA A 135 -24.56 -12.90 -5.81
C ALA A 135 -25.94 -12.23 -5.79
N GLY A 136 -26.99 -13.02 -5.99
CA GLY A 136 -28.40 -12.55 -5.95
C GLY A 136 -28.71 -11.43 -6.96
N GLY A 137 -28.04 -11.43 -8.13
CA GLY A 137 -28.21 -10.39 -9.16
C GLY A 137 -27.55 -9.04 -8.82
N ARG A 138 -26.72 -8.99 -7.77
CA ARG A 138 -25.95 -7.80 -7.36
C ARG A 138 -24.47 -8.06 -7.51
N THR A 139 -23.73 -7.03 -7.88
CA THR A 139 -22.27 -7.01 -7.88
C THR A 139 -21.82 -6.08 -6.76
N LEU A 140 -21.10 -6.64 -5.78
CA LEU A 140 -20.51 -5.90 -4.67
C LEU A 140 -18.98 -5.86 -4.86
N VAL A 141 -18.41 -4.66 -4.91
CA VAL A 141 -16.97 -4.44 -5.02
C VAL A 141 -16.50 -3.79 -3.71
N LEU A 142 -15.58 -4.44 -3.01
CA LEU A 142 -15.04 -3.96 -1.74
C LEU A 142 -13.51 -3.90 -1.79
N PRO A 143 -12.89 -2.87 -1.18
CA PRO A 143 -11.47 -2.92 -0.88
C PRO A 143 -11.18 -4.10 0.05
N ILE A 144 -10.21 -4.94 -0.32
CA ILE A 144 -9.84 -6.11 0.49
C ILE A 144 -9.41 -5.68 1.90
N GLY A 145 -8.73 -4.51 2.01
CA GLY A 145 -8.29 -3.94 3.28
C GLY A 145 -9.41 -3.50 4.22
N ASP A 146 -10.63 -3.32 3.71
CA ASP A 146 -11.78 -2.96 4.53
C ASP A 146 -12.44 -4.18 5.18
N ILE A 147 -12.17 -5.41 4.70
CA ILE A 147 -12.81 -6.64 5.19
C ILE A 147 -12.00 -7.19 6.37
N LEU A 148 -12.59 -7.22 7.56
CA LEU A 148 -11.96 -7.73 8.78
C LEU A 148 -12.12 -9.25 8.90
N TYR A 149 -13.34 -9.73 8.69
CA TYR A 149 -13.65 -11.16 8.69
C TYR A 149 -14.98 -11.42 7.98
N ALA A 150 -15.22 -12.67 7.66
CA ALA A 150 -16.48 -13.15 7.12
C ALA A 150 -17.11 -14.19 8.07
N GLU A 151 -18.43 -14.10 8.26
CA GLU A 151 -19.21 -14.94 9.15
C GLU A 151 -20.30 -15.71 8.39
N SER A 152 -20.43 -17.00 8.67
CA SER A 152 -21.60 -17.77 8.21
C SER A 152 -22.80 -17.46 9.10
N ARG A 153 -23.80 -16.74 8.59
CA ARG A 153 -24.99 -16.31 9.32
C ARG A 153 -26.22 -16.28 8.40
N ASN A 154 -27.39 -16.70 8.91
CA ASN A 154 -28.68 -16.61 8.20
C ASN A 154 -28.69 -17.26 6.80
N HIS A 155 -28.16 -18.47 6.69
CA HIS A 155 -28.04 -19.20 5.40
C HIS A 155 -27.23 -18.46 4.32
N GLY A 156 -26.35 -17.53 4.73
CA GLY A 156 -25.46 -16.77 3.87
C GLY A 156 -24.13 -16.49 4.54
N CYS A 157 -23.44 -15.52 4.00
CA CYS A 157 -22.19 -14.98 4.51
C CYS A 157 -22.35 -13.49 4.80
N VAL A 158 -21.93 -13.05 5.97
CA VAL A 158 -21.83 -11.63 6.34
C VAL A 158 -20.35 -11.25 6.30
N LEU A 159 -20.01 -10.26 5.49
CA LEU A 159 -18.69 -9.63 5.52
C LEU A 159 -18.74 -8.48 6.54
N HIS A 160 -17.91 -8.58 7.57
CA HIS A 160 -17.69 -7.52 8.54
C HIS A 160 -16.56 -6.64 8.06
N THR A 161 -16.87 -5.37 7.78
CA THR A 161 -15.90 -4.40 7.28
C THR A 161 -15.63 -3.33 8.32
N VAL A 162 -14.60 -2.51 8.11
CA VAL A 162 -14.28 -1.35 8.96
C VAL A 162 -15.40 -0.30 9.01
N ARG A 163 -16.40 -0.37 8.11
CA ARG A 163 -17.50 0.60 8.00
C ARG A 163 -18.85 0.01 8.37
N GLU A 164 -19.17 -1.16 7.83
CA GLU A 164 -20.51 -1.75 7.93
C GLU A 164 -20.48 -3.26 7.67
N GLU A 165 -21.58 -3.95 7.99
CA GLU A 165 -21.79 -5.34 7.62
C GLU A 165 -22.42 -5.45 6.23
N GLN A 166 -21.92 -6.38 5.40
CA GLN A 166 -22.45 -6.68 4.07
C GLN A 166 -22.92 -8.13 4.01
N PHE A 167 -24.22 -8.33 3.87
CA PHE A 167 -24.80 -9.67 3.67
C PHE A 167 -24.66 -10.11 2.21
N LEU A 168 -24.20 -11.35 2.02
CA LEU A 168 -24.09 -12.02 0.74
C LEU A 168 -24.86 -13.36 0.78
N PRO A 169 -25.76 -13.65 -0.17
CA PRO A 169 -26.47 -14.93 -0.27
C PRO A 169 -25.57 -16.02 -0.88
N ILE A 170 -24.38 -16.21 -0.31
CA ILE A 170 -23.39 -17.23 -0.69
C ILE A 170 -22.92 -17.96 0.56
N SER A 171 -22.37 -19.16 0.42
CA SER A 171 -21.76 -19.87 1.54
C SER A 171 -20.41 -19.22 1.92
N LEU A 172 -19.98 -19.41 3.17
CA LEU A 172 -18.67 -18.98 3.63
C LEU A 172 -17.52 -19.63 2.83
N SER A 173 -17.73 -20.85 2.31
CA SER A 173 -16.76 -21.52 1.43
C SER A 173 -16.65 -20.86 0.06
N GLN A 174 -17.75 -20.31 -0.49
CA GLN A 174 -17.70 -19.51 -1.71
C GLN A 174 -16.99 -18.17 -1.48
N ALA A 175 -17.24 -17.53 -0.32
CA ALA A 175 -16.50 -16.33 0.06
C ALA A 175 -14.99 -16.61 0.20
N GLU A 176 -14.62 -17.75 0.80
CA GLU A 176 -13.22 -18.20 0.95
C GLU A 176 -12.52 -18.42 -0.40
N GLN A 177 -13.23 -18.92 -1.42
CA GLN A 177 -12.69 -19.09 -2.77
C GLN A 177 -12.47 -17.75 -3.51
N THR A 178 -13.27 -16.73 -3.17
CA THR A 178 -13.21 -15.41 -3.79
C THR A 178 -12.18 -14.51 -3.13
N LEU A 179 -12.00 -14.63 -1.81
CA LEU A 179 -11.04 -13.85 -1.04
C LEU A 179 -9.60 -14.36 -1.24
N PRO A 180 -8.58 -13.47 -1.24
CA PRO A 180 -7.19 -13.87 -1.40
C PRO A 180 -6.73 -14.83 -0.29
N GLY A 181 -6.32 -16.03 -0.71
CA GLY A 181 -5.93 -17.09 0.23
C GLY A 181 -4.62 -16.83 0.97
N ASP A 182 -3.77 -15.95 0.49
CA ASP A 182 -2.54 -15.48 1.17
C ASP A 182 -2.86 -14.58 2.37
N ARG A 183 -3.99 -13.88 2.33
CA ARG A 183 -4.43 -12.92 3.34
C ARG A 183 -5.55 -13.43 4.25
N PHE A 184 -6.51 -14.19 3.71
CA PHE A 184 -7.66 -14.71 4.48
C PHE A 184 -7.47 -16.16 4.89
N CYS A 185 -7.80 -16.49 6.13
CA CYS A 185 -7.66 -17.82 6.69
C CYS A 185 -8.93 -18.29 7.42
N ARG A 186 -9.37 -19.51 7.10
CA ARG A 186 -10.45 -20.16 7.84
C ARG A 186 -9.99 -20.50 9.25
N CYS A 187 -10.56 -19.85 10.25
CA CYS A 187 -10.25 -20.11 11.66
C CYS A 187 -11.34 -20.88 12.41
N HIS A 188 -12.56 -20.95 11.85
CA HIS A 188 -13.69 -21.65 12.44
C HIS A 188 -14.67 -22.16 11.36
N ASN A 189 -15.59 -23.05 11.73
CA ASN A 189 -16.70 -23.44 10.83
C ASN A 189 -17.46 -22.22 10.30
N SER A 190 -17.58 -21.20 11.13
CA SER A 190 -18.38 -20.02 10.87
C SER A 190 -17.56 -18.78 10.56
N PHE A 191 -16.22 -18.82 10.66
CA PHE A 191 -15.39 -17.64 10.50
C PHE A 191 -14.21 -17.83 9.56
N LEU A 192 -14.03 -16.83 8.69
CA LEU A 192 -12.87 -16.62 7.83
C LEU A 192 -12.30 -15.23 8.16
N VAL A 193 -11.09 -15.15 8.67
CA VAL A 193 -10.49 -13.92 9.19
C VAL A 193 -9.41 -13.37 8.25
N ASP A 194 -9.34 -12.05 8.13
CA ASP A 194 -8.20 -11.35 7.53
C ASP A 194 -7.02 -11.37 8.50
N LEU A 195 -5.90 -11.96 8.10
CA LEU A 195 -4.71 -12.10 8.94
C LEU A 195 -4.10 -10.75 9.32
N SER A 196 -4.26 -9.71 8.46
CA SER A 196 -3.77 -8.35 8.73
C SER A 196 -4.59 -7.62 9.79
N SER A 197 -5.84 -8.03 10.04
CA SER A 197 -6.71 -7.44 11.06
C SER A 197 -6.50 -8.02 12.45
N ILE A 198 -5.64 -9.02 12.62
CA ILE A 198 -5.36 -9.66 13.91
C ILE A 198 -4.36 -8.81 14.70
N ARG A 199 -4.80 -8.27 15.83
CA ARG A 199 -3.95 -7.53 16.77
C ARG A 199 -3.20 -8.47 17.73
N GLN A 200 -3.86 -9.54 18.18
CA GLN A 200 -3.32 -10.46 19.15
C GLN A 200 -3.94 -11.85 19.02
N VAL A 201 -3.16 -12.88 19.28
CA VAL A 201 -3.62 -14.27 19.43
C VAL A 201 -3.31 -14.74 20.85
N SER A 202 -4.33 -15.22 21.58
CA SER A 202 -4.16 -15.78 22.92
C SER A 202 -4.89 -17.11 23.02
N GLY A 203 -4.15 -18.21 23.12
CA GLY A 203 -4.71 -19.55 23.11
C GLY A 203 -5.51 -19.82 21.83
N ARG A 204 -6.84 -19.89 21.93
CA ARG A 204 -7.72 -20.07 20.78
C ARG A 204 -8.60 -18.84 20.49
N THR A 205 -8.23 -17.70 21.00
CA THR A 205 -8.95 -16.46 20.75
C THR A 205 -8.09 -15.52 19.91
N LEU A 206 -8.70 -14.98 18.85
CA LEU A 206 -8.17 -13.93 18.01
C LEU A 206 -8.79 -12.61 18.44
N TYR A 207 -7.98 -11.63 18.70
CA TYR A 207 -8.39 -10.25 18.98
C TYR A 207 -8.13 -9.40 17.75
N LEU A 208 -9.18 -8.84 17.17
CA LEU A 208 -9.08 -8.03 15.95
C LEU A 208 -8.83 -6.55 16.28
N THR A 209 -8.46 -5.80 15.26
CA THR A 209 -8.15 -4.36 15.35
C THR A 209 -9.36 -3.50 15.72
N ASP A 210 -10.58 -3.94 15.39
CA ASP A 210 -11.87 -3.31 15.75
C ASP A 210 -12.36 -3.65 17.17
N GLY A 211 -11.64 -4.53 17.90
CA GLY A 211 -12.01 -5.00 19.21
C GLY A 211 -12.87 -6.28 19.21
N THR A 212 -13.19 -6.83 18.04
CA THR A 212 -13.94 -8.11 17.97
C THR A 212 -13.08 -9.29 18.37
N ASP A 213 -13.69 -10.26 19.07
CA ASP A 213 -13.07 -11.53 19.46
C ASP A 213 -13.62 -12.68 18.61
N LEU A 214 -12.73 -13.48 18.01
CA LEU A 214 -13.09 -14.68 17.26
C LEU A 214 -12.43 -15.92 17.89
N THR A 215 -13.15 -17.04 17.90
CA THR A 215 -12.62 -18.31 18.42
C THR A 215 -12.07 -19.19 17.28
N ILE A 216 -10.86 -19.71 17.46
CA ILE A 216 -10.28 -20.72 16.57
C ILE A 216 -10.87 -22.10 16.95
N GLY A 217 -11.54 -22.72 16.00
CA GLY A 217 -12.06 -24.09 16.15
C GLY A 217 -10.91 -25.10 16.29
N ARG A 218 -11.07 -26.14 17.13
CA ARG A 218 -10.01 -27.13 17.42
C ARG A 218 -9.38 -27.71 16.16
N ARG A 219 -10.20 -28.03 15.15
CA ARG A 219 -9.74 -28.62 13.88
C ARG A 219 -9.02 -27.66 12.95
N TYR A 220 -9.14 -26.32 13.19
CA TYR A 220 -8.52 -25.29 12.36
C TYR A 220 -7.19 -24.78 12.95
N MET A 221 -6.85 -25.14 14.20
CA MET A 221 -5.73 -24.56 14.92
C MET A 221 -4.41 -24.72 14.20
N GLU A 222 -4.08 -25.95 13.78
CA GLU A 222 -2.81 -26.24 13.11
C GLU A 222 -2.69 -25.51 11.77
N GLN A 223 -3.75 -25.58 10.95
CA GLN A 223 -3.79 -24.88 9.66
C GLN A 223 -3.68 -23.35 9.84
N PHE A 224 -4.40 -22.80 10.82
CA PHE A 224 -4.35 -21.38 11.12
C PHE A 224 -2.95 -20.93 11.56
N GLN A 225 -2.32 -21.63 12.51
CA GLN A 225 -0.98 -21.30 12.99
C GLN A 225 0.05 -21.32 11.84
N ASN A 226 0.03 -22.36 11.00
CA ASN A 226 0.93 -22.46 9.86
C ASN A 226 0.76 -21.31 8.86
N ARG A 227 -0.49 -20.90 8.61
CA ARG A 227 -0.79 -19.78 7.70
C ARG A 227 -0.42 -18.43 8.30
N PHE A 228 -0.72 -18.22 9.59
CA PHE A 228 -0.42 -16.98 10.29
C PHE A 228 1.10 -16.75 10.40
N VAL A 229 1.88 -17.78 10.72
CA VAL A 229 3.35 -17.70 10.72
C VAL A 229 3.90 -17.38 9.32
N ARG A 230 3.35 -18.00 8.26
CA ARG A 230 3.76 -17.66 6.89
C ARG A 230 3.44 -16.22 6.53
N TYR A 231 2.25 -15.73 6.93
CA TYR A 231 1.84 -14.36 6.71
C TYR A 231 2.80 -13.36 7.38
N LEU A 232 3.19 -13.61 8.64
CA LEU A 232 4.13 -12.76 9.38
C LEU A 232 5.57 -12.79 8.83
N ASN A 233 5.94 -13.81 8.03
CA ASN A 233 7.27 -13.92 7.43
C ASN A 233 7.30 -13.49 5.94
N GLN A 234 6.24 -12.85 5.42
CA GLN A 234 6.14 -12.36 4.05
C GLN A 234 6.46 -10.86 3.91
N ASP A 235 6.85 -10.18 5.04
CA ASP A 235 7.31 -8.78 5.06
C ASP A 235 8.83 -8.70 4.96
#